data_fc6071af5fc3c57f6026e0f96536ba6d
#
_entry.id   fc6071af5fc3c57f6026e0f96536ba6d
#
_cell.length_a   1.000
_cell.length_b   1.000
_cell.length_c   1.000
_cell.angle_alpha   90.00
_cell.angle_beta   90.00
_cell.angle_gamma   90.00
#
_symmetry.space_group_name_H-M   'P 1'
#
loop_
_entity.id
_entity.type
_entity.pdbx_description
1 polymer ?
#
loop_
_entity_poly.entity_id
_entity_poly.type
_entity_poly.pdbx_seq_one_letter_code
_entity_poly.pdbx_strand_id
1 'polypeptide(L)'
;MQAVAVLERGAGIDQLALIELDIPTQLDSYQVLIKVAYASLNPVDYKLITNQPPFWNYPYIPGLDLAGEVVALGAKVTLVQIGDRVALHANLTFGGALAEYSVQPEQVLFKLPHGFDLRLAAALPCAGLTAYQALVRKMNVQAAKTIFIQAGSGGVGSFAIIIAKALGLQVISSCSARNFAYVSALGADQVLDYKAGDIYAQIKELYPEGIDYIFETTSKANLQLDLDILAFNGQIASIVGILDTRDIREFSSGFGFHEVALGGAYLAKHGPSQADLAQMGRELVELLLVVKMAPQLNEYAFADYAKAFAALQSSAQAGKIILKIS
;
A
#
# COMPACT_ATOMS: atom_id res chain seq x y z
N MET A 1 24.84 6.62 10.15
CA MET A 1 23.36 6.71 10.10
C MET A 1 22.74 5.60 10.90
N GLN A 2 21.62 5.89 11.55
CA GLN A 2 20.84 4.86 12.21
C GLN A 2 19.95 4.10 11.20
N ALA A 3 19.85 2.78 11.41
CA ALA A 3 18.98 1.92 10.60
C ALA A 3 18.41 0.78 11.47
N VAL A 4 17.16 0.39 11.23
CA VAL A 4 16.59 -0.85 11.77
C VAL A 4 16.90 -1.98 10.79
N ALA A 5 17.52 -3.04 11.26
CA ALA A 5 18.03 -4.12 10.42
C ALA A 5 17.67 -5.52 10.89
N VAL A 6 17.53 -6.42 9.92
CA VAL A 6 17.63 -7.88 10.10
C VAL A 6 19.11 -8.24 9.99
N LEU A 7 19.70 -8.73 11.07
CA LEU A 7 21.16 -8.91 11.15
C LEU A 7 21.65 -10.16 10.41
N GLU A 8 20.86 -11.22 10.43
CA GLU A 8 21.21 -12.50 9.83
C GLU A 8 19.98 -13.26 9.33
N ARG A 9 20.19 -14.24 8.48
CA ARG A 9 19.12 -15.12 8.02
C ARG A 9 18.53 -15.93 9.16
N GLY A 10 17.19 -15.94 9.23
CA GLY A 10 16.44 -16.63 10.29
C GLY A 10 16.04 -15.72 11.46
N ALA A 11 16.61 -14.52 11.57
CA ALA A 11 16.19 -13.55 12.59
C ALA A 11 14.75 -13.09 12.36
N GLY A 12 13.90 -13.19 13.38
CA GLY A 12 12.50 -12.77 13.35
C GLY A 12 12.31 -11.28 13.60
N ILE A 13 11.05 -10.85 13.60
CA ILE A 13 10.68 -9.45 13.82
C ILE A 13 11.07 -8.94 15.22
N ASP A 14 11.08 -9.82 16.21
CA ASP A 14 11.50 -9.57 17.58
C ASP A 14 13.03 -9.45 17.75
N GLN A 15 13.79 -9.82 16.71
CA GLN A 15 15.25 -9.75 16.64
C GLN A 15 15.73 -8.58 15.74
N LEU A 16 14.82 -7.72 15.30
CA LEU A 16 15.22 -6.49 14.63
C LEU A 16 16.09 -5.63 15.57
N ALA A 17 17.14 -5.06 15.02
CA ALA A 17 18.08 -4.23 15.76
C ALA A 17 18.20 -2.84 15.18
N LEU A 18 18.28 -1.82 16.04
CA LEU A 18 18.72 -0.48 15.65
C LEU A 18 20.24 -0.48 15.64
N ILE A 19 20.84 -0.22 14.49
CA ILE A 19 22.29 -0.27 14.28
C ILE A 19 22.82 1.04 13.69
N GLU A 20 24.12 1.29 13.86
CA GLU A 20 24.83 2.38 13.21
C GLU A 20 25.54 1.85 11.96
N LEU A 21 25.39 2.55 10.85
CA LEU A 21 26.05 2.28 9.56
C LEU A 21 26.65 3.56 9.00
N ASP A 22 27.62 3.43 8.11
CA ASP A 22 28.11 4.57 7.33
C ASP A 22 27.01 5.08 6.38
N ILE A 23 27.00 6.39 6.16
CA ILE A 23 26.11 6.98 5.13
C ILE A 23 26.65 6.56 3.76
N PRO A 24 25.81 6.03 2.84
CA PRO A 24 26.26 5.67 1.50
C PRO A 24 26.87 6.87 0.76
N THR A 25 28.10 6.73 0.31
CA THR A 25 28.82 7.79 -0.45
C THR A 25 28.99 7.46 -1.92
N GLN A 26 28.85 6.20 -2.30
CA GLN A 26 28.93 5.73 -3.68
C GLN A 26 27.53 5.44 -4.23
N LEU A 27 27.21 6.08 -5.34
CA LEU A 27 25.94 5.91 -6.03
C LEU A 27 26.17 5.39 -7.45
N ASP A 28 25.38 4.43 -7.88
CA ASP A 28 25.31 4.08 -9.28
C ASP A 28 24.77 5.25 -10.12
N SER A 29 24.99 5.19 -11.44
CA SER A 29 24.70 6.31 -12.35
C SER A 29 23.27 6.89 -12.23
N TYR A 30 22.26 6.06 -11.93
CA TYR A 30 20.86 6.44 -11.86
C TYR A 30 20.27 6.35 -10.43
N GLN A 31 21.12 6.24 -9.42
CA GLN A 31 20.69 6.18 -8.03
C GLN A 31 20.67 7.58 -7.39
N VAL A 32 19.83 7.68 -6.40
CA VAL A 32 19.59 8.89 -5.61
C VAL A 32 19.74 8.54 -4.14
N LEU A 33 20.49 9.36 -3.39
CA LEU A 33 20.51 9.29 -1.93
C LEU A 33 19.43 10.20 -1.36
N ILE A 34 18.58 9.63 -0.54
CA ILE A 34 17.45 10.31 0.10
C ILE A 34 17.70 10.36 1.59
N LYS A 35 17.63 11.53 2.21
CA LYS A 35 17.51 11.69 3.65
C LYS A 35 16.06 11.44 4.01
N VAL A 36 15.79 10.35 4.74
CA VAL A 36 14.45 9.90 5.06
C VAL A 36 13.89 10.71 6.22
N ALA A 37 12.75 11.35 6.01
CA ALA A 37 12.02 12.05 7.07
C ALA A 37 11.01 11.12 7.77
N TYR A 38 10.25 10.36 6.97
CA TYR A 38 9.26 9.40 7.46
C TYR A 38 9.31 8.12 6.66
N ALA A 39 9.08 7.01 7.34
CA ALA A 39 8.78 5.70 6.76
C ALA A 39 7.39 5.23 7.18
N SER A 40 6.79 4.29 6.46
CA SER A 40 5.51 3.71 6.85
C SER A 40 5.57 2.20 6.86
N LEU A 41 4.88 1.57 7.80
CA LEU A 41 4.83 0.13 7.96
C LEU A 41 3.61 -0.50 7.27
N ASN A 42 3.82 -1.66 6.69
CA ASN A 42 2.82 -2.46 5.99
C ASN A 42 2.85 -3.92 6.42
N PRO A 43 1.73 -4.66 6.34
CA PRO A 43 1.74 -6.10 6.62
C PRO A 43 2.76 -6.90 5.80
N VAL A 44 3.08 -6.45 4.58
CA VAL A 44 4.11 -7.08 3.75
C VAL A 44 5.51 -6.97 4.37
N ASP A 45 5.83 -5.93 5.14
CA ASP A 45 7.15 -5.76 5.75
C ASP A 45 7.43 -6.90 6.74
N TYR A 46 6.52 -7.17 7.69
CA TYR A 46 6.74 -8.27 8.64
C TYR A 46 6.64 -9.65 7.96
N LYS A 47 5.83 -9.80 6.89
CA LYS A 47 5.77 -11.04 6.10
C LYS A 47 7.11 -11.30 5.39
N LEU A 48 7.74 -10.28 4.83
CA LEU A 48 9.05 -10.38 4.21
C LEU A 48 10.14 -10.70 5.23
N ILE A 49 10.12 -10.06 6.42
CA ILE A 49 11.04 -10.36 7.52
C ILE A 49 10.90 -11.83 7.97
N THR A 50 9.68 -12.35 8.06
CA THR A 50 9.43 -13.74 8.44
C THR A 50 9.88 -14.73 7.36
N ASN A 51 9.61 -14.43 6.09
CA ASN A 51 9.88 -15.36 4.98
C ASN A 51 11.27 -15.21 4.37
N GLN A 52 11.95 -14.09 4.58
CA GLN A 52 13.31 -13.76 4.16
C GLN A 52 13.67 -14.23 2.75
N PRO A 53 13.34 -13.45 1.73
CA PRO A 53 13.65 -13.81 0.35
C PRO A 53 15.12 -14.21 0.15
N PRO A 54 15.43 -15.18 -0.71
CA PRO A 54 16.78 -15.71 -0.85
C PRO A 54 17.80 -14.69 -1.40
N PHE A 55 17.33 -13.58 -1.98
CA PHE A 55 18.16 -12.51 -2.53
C PHE A 55 18.55 -11.44 -1.51
N TRP A 56 18.15 -11.54 -0.23
CA TRP A 56 18.56 -10.59 0.81
C TRP A 56 20.02 -10.81 1.22
N ASN A 57 20.76 -9.70 1.29
CA ASN A 57 22.09 -9.64 1.92
C ASN A 57 21.95 -9.04 3.32
N TYR A 58 22.76 -9.50 4.26
CA TYR A 58 22.69 -9.08 5.67
C TYR A 58 23.92 -8.24 6.06
N PRO A 59 23.77 -7.23 6.95
CA PRO A 59 22.48 -6.80 7.52
C PRO A 59 21.54 -6.22 6.45
N TYR A 60 20.25 -6.59 6.53
CA TYR A 60 19.24 -6.10 5.59
C TYR A 60 18.35 -5.05 6.27
N ILE A 61 18.19 -3.89 5.64
CA ILE A 61 17.31 -2.82 6.11
C ILE A 61 15.92 -3.00 5.49
N PRO A 62 14.88 -3.38 6.27
CA PRO A 62 13.54 -3.54 5.74
C PRO A 62 12.80 -2.22 5.50
N GLY A 63 11.50 -2.33 5.12
CA GLY A 63 10.61 -1.21 4.88
C GLY A 63 10.50 -0.84 3.40
N LEU A 64 9.27 -0.64 2.95
CA LEU A 64 8.96 -0.36 1.55
C LEU A 64 8.53 1.08 1.28
N ASP A 65 8.07 1.79 2.29
CA ASP A 65 7.49 3.12 2.15
C ASP A 65 8.38 4.17 2.81
N LEU A 66 8.80 5.17 2.04
CA LEU A 66 9.49 6.33 2.60
C LEU A 66 9.08 7.63 1.91
N ALA A 67 9.26 8.73 2.66
CA ALA A 67 9.27 10.09 2.15
C ALA A 67 10.45 10.86 2.76
N GLY A 68 11.09 11.71 1.97
CA GLY A 68 12.27 12.44 2.40
C GLY A 68 12.74 13.46 1.37
N GLU A 69 13.99 13.86 1.51
CA GLU A 69 14.63 14.86 0.66
C GLU A 69 15.83 14.25 -0.07
N VAL A 70 15.98 14.57 -1.35
CA VAL A 70 17.13 14.19 -2.18
C VAL A 70 18.37 14.97 -1.73
N VAL A 71 19.43 14.25 -1.35
CA VAL A 71 20.68 14.87 -0.84
C VAL A 71 21.91 14.59 -1.70
N ALA A 72 21.89 13.54 -2.53
CA ALA A 72 22.94 13.27 -3.52
C ALA A 72 22.40 12.53 -4.73
N LEU A 73 23.08 12.64 -5.85
CA LEU A 73 22.66 12.12 -7.16
C LEU A 73 23.79 11.34 -7.83
N GLY A 74 23.46 10.24 -8.46
CA GLY A 74 24.31 9.56 -9.43
C GLY A 74 24.50 10.40 -10.72
N ALA A 75 25.57 10.14 -11.44
CA ALA A 75 26.03 11.01 -12.54
C ALA A 75 25.05 11.14 -13.73
N LYS A 76 24.06 10.25 -13.86
CA LYS A 76 23.07 10.24 -14.97
C LYS A 76 21.64 10.49 -14.48
N VAL A 77 21.44 10.86 -13.24
CA VAL A 77 20.12 11.23 -12.71
C VAL A 77 19.62 12.50 -13.39
N THR A 78 18.36 12.47 -13.86
CA THR A 78 17.73 13.58 -14.58
C THR A 78 16.32 13.91 -14.13
N LEU A 79 15.64 12.98 -13.42
CA LEU A 79 14.23 13.14 -13.04
C LEU A 79 14.03 13.96 -11.75
N VAL A 80 15.07 14.07 -10.93
CA VAL A 80 15.06 14.79 -9.65
C VAL A 80 16.33 15.61 -9.47
N GLN A 81 16.31 16.56 -8.54
CA GLN A 81 17.46 17.38 -8.14
C GLN A 81 17.63 17.37 -6.63
N ILE A 82 18.81 17.76 -6.15
CA ILE A 82 19.10 17.94 -4.73
C ILE A 82 18.11 18.97 -4.15
N GLY A 83 17.54 18.68 -2.98
CA GLY A 83 16.51 19.45 -2.32
C GLY A 83 15.08 19.10 -2.74
N ASP A 84 14.88 18.27 -3.77
CA ASP A 84 13.54 17.77 -4.09
C ASP A 84 13.00 16.90 -2.95
N ARG A 85 11.75 17.15 -2.54
CA ARG A 85 11.01 16.27 -1.64
C ARG A 85 10.35 15.18 -2.44
N VAL A 86 10.55 13.95 -2.03
CA VAL A 86 10.12 12.75 -2.77
C VAL A 86 9.50 11.71 -1.86
N ALA A 87 8.68 10.85 -2.43
CA ALA A 87 8.28 9.59 -1.81
C ALA A 87 8.35 8.46 -2.83
N LEU A 88 8.36 7.21 -2.37
CA LEU A 88 8.49 6.05 -3.24
C LEU A 88 8.09 4.74 -2.52
N HIS A 89 7.73 3.74 -3.32
CA HIS A 89 7.70 2.34 -2.92
C HIS A 89 9.09 1.75 -3.18
N ALA A 90 9.81 1.37 -2.13
CA ALA A 90 11.19 0.90 -2.24
C ALA A 90 11.28 -0.48 -2.92
N ASN A 91 12.43 -0.74 -3.52
CA ASN A 91 12.72 -2.01 -4.15
C ASN A 91 12.94 -3.11 -3.08
N LEU A 92 12.17 -4.19 -3.16
CA LEU A 92 12.25 -5.34 -2.25
C LEU A 92 13.64 -5.98 -2.19
N THR A 93 14.48 -5.79 -3.23
CA THR A 93 15.80 -6.42 -3.33
C THR A 93 16.91 -5.60 -2.68
N PHE A 94 16.74 -4.28 -2.57
CA PHE A 94 17.74 -3.38 -1.99
C PHE A 94 17.42 -2.99 -0.56
N GLY A 95 16.16 -3.14 -0.15
CA GLY A 95 15.68 -2.69 1.14
C GLY A 95 15.52 -1.17 1.22
N GLY A 96 15.30 -0.69 2.41
CA GLY A 96 15.68 0.57 2.63
C GLY A 96 14.87 1.67 3.25
N ALA A 97 13.61 1.50 3.65
CA ALA A 97 12.87 2.63 4.21
C ALA A 97 13.17 2.88 5.71
N LEU A 98 13.58 1.85 6.45
CA LEU A 98 13.81 1.96 7.90
C LEU A 98 15.25 2.38 8.24
N ALA A 99 15.71 3.50 7.67
CA ALA A 99 17.00 4.11 7.94
C ALA A 99 16.95 5.62 7.72
N GLU A 100 17.90 6.36 8.30
CA GLU A 100 18.02 7.81 8.11
C GLU A 100 18.33 8.21 6.66
N TYR A 101 18.99 7.31 5.91
CA TYR A 101 19.28 7.51 4.49
C TYR A 101 18.97 6.25 3.69
N SER A 102 18.46 6.43 2.47
CA SER A 102 18.11 5.35 1.55
C SER A 102 18.62 5.64 0.14
N VAL A 103 19.20 4.62 -0.51
CA VAL A 103 19.64 4.71 -1.91
C VAL A 103 18.59 4.02 -2.77
N GLN A 104 18.02 4.76 -3.73
CA GLN A 104 16.94 4.25 -4.58
C GLN A 104 17.14 4.71 -6.04
N PRO A 105 16.65 3.97 -7.04
CA PRO A 105 16.71 4.40 -8.42
C PRO A 105 15.74 5.56 -8.69
N GLU A 106 16.17 6.55 -9.48
CA GLU A 106 15.37 7.76 -9.75
C GLU A 106 13.96 7.47 -10.33
N GLN A 107 13.83 6.41 -11.13
CA GLN A 107 12.61 6.09 -11.89
C GLN A 107 11.39 5.75 -11.02
N VAL A 108 11.60 5.37 -9.75
CA VAL A 108 10.50 5.02 -8.84
C VAL A 108 10.10 6.17 -7.92
N LEU A 109 10.82 7.30 -8.00
CA LEU A 109 10.58 8.47 -7.17
C LEU A 109 9.43 9.30 -7.73
N PHE A 110 8.50 9.70 -6.88
CA PHE A 110 7.56 10.77 -7.23
C PHE A 110 7.82 12.00 -6.39
N LYS A 111 7.94 13.14 -7.11
CA LYS A 111 8.16 14.45 -6.50
C LYS A 111 6.90 14.91 -5.79
N LEU A 112 7.07 15.54 -4.66
CA LEU A 112 5.99 16.09 -3.85
C LEU A 112 5.88 17.60 -4.10
N PRO A 113 4.66 18.13 -4.23
CA PRO A 113 4.44 19.57 -4.27
C PRO A 113 4.97 20.26 -3.01
N HIS A 114 5.37 21.52 -3.16
CA HIS A 114 5.79 22.33 -2.01
C HIS A 114 4.70 22.35 -0.91
N GLY A 115 5.09 22.09 0.33
CA GLY A 115 4.17 22.08 1.47
C GLY A 115 3.34 20.80 1.63
N PHE A 116 3.46 19.80 0.74
CA PHE A 116 2.77 18.52 0.95
C PHE A 116 3.28 17.84 2.22
N ASP A 117 2.39 17.29 3.04
CA ASP A 117 2.74 16.64 4.31
C ASP A 117 3.58 15.38 4.08
N LEU A 118 4.83 15.34 4.58
CA LEU A 118 5.72 14.18 4.43
C LEU A 118 5.21 12.94 5.19
N ARG A 119 4.42 13.10 6.25
CA ARG A 119 3.79 11.99 6.97
C ARG A 119 2.80 11.26 6.05
N LEU A 120 1.93 12.05 5.40
CA LEU A 120 1.00 11.51 4.42
C LEU A 120 1.75 10.94 3.21
N ALA A 121 2.78 11.63 2.73
CA ALA A 121 3.60 11.16 1.60
C ALA A 121 4.24 9.80 1.88
N ALA A 122 4.75 9.53 3.09
CA ALA A 122 5.28 8.23 3.48
C ALA A 122 4.18 7.13 3.56
N ALA A 123 2.93 7.50 3.81
CA ALA A 123 1.82 6.56 3.90
C ALA A 123 1.29 6.10 2.53
N LEU A 124 1.60 6.84 1.45
CA LEU A 124 1.07 6.60 0.11
C LEU A 124 1.62 5.34 -0.58
N PRO A 125 2.96 5.05 -0.59
CA PRO A 125 3.53 4.19 -1.59
C PRO A 125 2.95 2.77 -1.62
N CYS A 126 3.02 2.00 -0.55
CA CYS A 126 2.47 0.65 -0.57
C CYS A 126 0.92 0.67 -0.56
N ALA A 127 0.31 1.32 0.41
CA ALA A 127 -1.13 1.22 0.60
C ALA A 127 -1.93 2.04 -0.44
N GLY A 128 -1.52 3.27 -0.69
CA GLY A 128 -2.18 4.16 -1.64
C GLY A 128 -2.03 3.70 -3.08
N LEU A 129 -0.80 3.32 -3.51
CA LEU A 129 -0.59 2.83 -4.88
C LEU A 129 -1.25 1.47 -5.12
N THR A 130 -1.34 0.61 -4.09
CA THR A 130 -2.10 -0.64 -4.20
C THR A 130 -3.58 -0.36 -4.49
N ALA A 131 -4.20 0.55 -3.75
CA ALA A 131 -5.58 0.96 -4.00
C ALA A 131 -5.74 1.63 -5.37
N TYR A 132 -4.82 2.53 -5.73
CA TYR A 132 -4.84 3.23 -7.01
C TYR A 132 -4.66 2.26 -8.19
N GLN A 133 -3.71 1.32 -8.09
CA GLN A 133 -3.51 0.29 -9.12
C GLN A 133 -4.75 -0.58 -9.28
N ALA A 134 -5.38 -1.00 -8.19
CA ALA A 134 -6.61 -1.80 -8.22
C ALA A 134 -7.74 -1.08 -8.97
N LEU A 135 -8.06 0.15 -8.56
CA LEU A 135 -9.24 0.86 -9.04
C LEU A 135 -9.01 1.52 -10.40
N VAL A 136 -7.85 2.13 -10.62
CA VAL A 136 -7.59 2.97 -11.79
C VAL A 136 -6.86 2.23 -12.91
N ARG A 137 -5.81 1.43 -12.58
CA ARG A 137 -5.01 0.73 -13.60
C ARG A 137 -5.59 -0.61 -14.01
N LYS A 138 -6.19 -1.36 -13.07
CA LYS A 138 -6.64 -2.74 -13.29
C LYS A 138 -8.14 -2.78 -13.63
N MET A 139 -9.00 -2.46 -12.69
CA MET A 139 -10.45 -2.50 -12.92
C MET A 139 -10.96 -1.35 -13.79
N ASN A 140 -10.23 -0.23 -13.85
CA ASN A 140 -10.65 0.98 -14.60
C ASN A 140 -12.10 1.35 -14.28
N VAL A 141 -12.39 1.54 -12.98
CA VAL A 141 -13.74 1.71 -12.45
C VAL A 141 -14.44 2.94 -13.05
N GLN A 142 -15.75 2.86 -13.19
CA GLN A 142 -16.58 3.91 -13.75
C GLN A 142 -17.52 4.50 -12.68
N ALA A 143 -17.81 5.79 -12.80
CA ALA A 143 -18.73 6.49 -11.90
C ALA A 143 -20.15 5.88 -11.90
N ALA A 144 -20.89 6.13 -10.82
CA ALA A 144 -22.25 5.66 -10.57
C ALA A 144 -22.41 4.13 -10.49
N LYS A 145 -21.30 3.39 -10.29
CA LYS A 145 -21.29 1.96 -10.04
C LYS A 145 -21.01 1.67 -8.56
N THR A 146 -21.28 0.44 -8.16
CA THR A 146 -21.06 -0.04 -6.78
C THR A 146 -19.69 -0.68 -6.63
N ILE A 147 -19.04 -0.46 -5.46
CA ILE A 147 -17.82 -1.17 -5.08
C ILE A 147 -17.90 -1.67 -3.65
N PHE A 148 -17.55 -2.94 -3.43
CA PHE A 148 -17.32 -3.48 -2.10
C PHE A 148 -15.81 -3.51 -1.79
N ILE A 149 -15.41 -2.78 -0.74
CA ILE A 149 -14.02 -2.68 -0.29
C ILE A 149 -13.92 -3.36 1.07
N GLN A 150 -13.19 -4.45 1.15
CA GLN A 150 -12.98 -5.17 2.40
C GLN A 150 -11.95 -4.46 3.28
N ALA A 151 -12.08 -4.63 4.60
CA ALA A 151 -11.21 -4.02 5.60
C ALA A 151 -10.99 -2.50 5.42
N GLY A 152 -12.09 -1.74 5.24
CA GLY A 152 -12.06 -0.29 4.97
C GLY A 152 -11.32 0.56 5.99
N SER A 153 -11.17 0.06 7.23
CA SER A 153 -10.39 0.75 8.27
C SER A 153 -8.88 0.51 8.21
N GLY A 154 -8.41 -0.40 7.36
CA GLY A 154 -6.97 -0.65 7.15
C GLY A 154 -6.32 0.38 6.23
N GLY A 155 -5.00 0.34 6.10
CA GLY A 155 -4.27 1.28 5.25
C GLY A 155 -4.73 1.27 3.79
N VAL A 156 -4.78 0.09 3.14
CA VAL A 156 -5.22 -0.05 1.75
C VAL A 156 -6.70 0.32 1.59
N GLY A 157 -7.57 -0.21 2.47
CA GLY A 157 -9.01 0.03 2.42
C GLY A 157 -9.36 1.52 2.58
N SER A 158 -8.65 2.24 3.46
CA SER A 158 -8.86 3.67 3.67
C SER A 158 -8.55 4.49 2.40
N PHE A 159 -7.43 4.23 1.74
CA PHE A 159 -7.12 4.87 0.46
C PHE A 159 -8.11 4.45 -0.64
N ALA A 160 -8.50 3.17 -0.69
CA ALA A 160 -9.45 2.68 -1.67
C ALA A 160 -10.81 3.38 -1.57
N ILE A 161 -11.31 3.61 -0.34
CA ILE A 161 -12.57 4.36 -0.11
C ILE A 161 -12.42 5.79 -0.64
N ILE A 162 -11.36 6.50 -0.27
CA ILE A 162 -11.10 7.88 -0.71
C ILE A 162 -11.05 7.96 -2.24
N ILE A 163 -10.30 7.07 -2.89
CA ILE A 163 -10.17 7.02 -4.34
C ILE A 163 -11.51 6.68 -5.00
N ALA A 164 -12.23 5.67 -4.51
CA ALA A 164 -13.52 5.26 -5.04
C ALA A 164 -14.56 6.40 -4.98
N LYS A 165 -14.60 7.13 -3.86
CA LYS A 165 -15.49 8.31 -3.73
C LYS A 165 -15.09 9.44 -4.66
N ALA A 166 -13.80 9.71 -4.84
CA ALA A 166 -13.32 10.70 -5.80
C ALA A 166 -13.70 10.35 -7.24
N LEU A 167 -13.80 9.05 -7.56
CA LEU A 167 -14.22 8.53 -8.87
C LEU A 167 -15.76 8.41 -9.00
N GLY A 168 -16.52 8.79 -7.98
CA GLY A 168 -17.99 8.83 -8.02
C GLY A 168 -18.68 7.48 -7.82
N LEU A 169 -18.03 6.49 -7.16
CA LEU A 169 -18.67 5.22 -6.87
C LEU A 169 -19.53 5.28 -5.61
N GLN A 170 -20.52 4.37 -5.55
CA GLN A 170 -21.19 4.00 -4.32
C GLN A 170 -20.32 2.96 -3.58
N VAL A 171 -19.88 3.29 -2.38
CA VAL A 171 -18.91 2.51 -1.63
C VAL A 171 -19.57 1.75 -0.49
N ILE A 172 -19.50 0.43 -0.54
CA ILE A 172 -19.81 -0.49 0.57
C ILE A 172 -18.46 -0.94 1.16
N SER A 173 -18.35 -0.96 2.48
CA SER A 173 -17.11 -1.42 3.11
C SER A 173 -17.37 -2.23 4.36
N SER A 174 -16.43 -3.14 4.68
CA SER A 174 -16.48 -3.92 5.93
C SER A 174 -15.39 -3.45 6.89
N CYS A 175 -15.74 -3.35 8.18
CA CYS A 175 -14.79 -3.16 9.27
C CYS A 175 -15.42 -3.64 10.59
N SER A 176 -14.67 -3.61 11.70
CA SER A 176 -15.29 -3.82 13.02
C SER A 176 -16.09 -2.59 13.46
N ALA A 177 -17.15 -2.77 14.25
CA ALA A 177 -18.06 -1.70 14.70
C ALA A 177 -17.34 -0.48 15.30
N ARG A 178 -16.24 -0.68 16.04
CA ARG A 178 -15.42 0.41 16.60
C ARG A 178 -14.88 1.40 15.56
N ASN A 179 -14.78 0.99 14.29
CA ASN A 179 -14.22 1.78 13.19
C ASN A 179 -15.30 2.35 12.25
N PHE A 180 -16.59 2.17 12.54
CA PHE A 180 -17.68 2.63 11.68
C PHE A 180 -17.61 4.13 11.41
N ALA A 181 -17.50 4.93 12.46
CA ALA A 181 -17.40 6.39 12.32
C ALA A 181 -16.22 6.80 11.44
N TYR A 182 -15.08 6.14 11.58
CA TYR A 182 -13.90 6.41 10.78
C TYR A 182 -14.12 6.05 9.30
N VAL A 183 -14.63 4.85 9.01
CA VAL A 183 -14.86 4.38 7.64
C VAL A 183 -15.93 5.21 6.93
N SER A 184 -17.01 5.57 7.63
CA SER A 184 -18.03 6.49 7.11
C SER A 184 -17.47 7.90 6.84
N ALA A 185 -16.59 8.41 7.71
CA ALA A 185 -15.94 9.70 7.50
C ALA A 185 -15.00 9.72 6.30
N LEU A 186 -14.44 8.57 5.89
CA LEU A 186 -13.68 8.43 4.65
C LEU A 186 -14.58 8.45 3.40
N GLY A 187 -15.90 8.37 3.57
CA GLY A 187 -16.87 8.46 2.49
C GLY A 187 -17.57 7.15 2.13
N ALA A 188 -17.42 6.06 2.90
CA ALA A 188 -18.20 4.86 2.66
C ALA A 188 -19.70 5.14 2.86
N ASP A 189 -20.51 4.81 1.85
CA ASP A 189 -21.97 5.02 1.86
C ASP A 189 -22.64 3.97 2.77
N GLN A 190 -22.06 2.77 2.86
CA GLN A 190 -22.52 1.71 3.73
C GLN A 190 -21.34 1.00 4.40
N VAL A 191 -21.46 0.74 5.69
CA VAL A 191 -20.43 0.04 6.48
C VAL A 191 -21.05 -1.17 7.15
N LEU A 192 -20.43 -2.34 6.97
CA LEU A 192 -20.87 -3.63 7.50
C LEU A 192 -19.90 -4.12 8.57
N ASP A 193 -20.43 -4.67 9.69
CA ASP A 193 -19.61 -5.30 10.71
C ASP A 193 -19.38 -6.77 10.40
N TYR A 194 -18.16 -7.12 9.99
CA TYR A 194 -17.81 -8.51 9.71
C TYR A 194 -17.83 -9.44 10.94
N LYS A 195 -18.02 -8.86 12.16
CA LYS A 195 -18.16 -9.64 13.41
C LYS A 195 -19.61 -9.85 13.83
N ALA A 196 -20.55 -9.09 13.27
CA ALA A 196 -21.95 -9.11 13.68
C ALA A 196 -22.81 -10.13 12.89
N GLY A 197 -22.22 -10.84 11.93
CA GLY A 197 -22.91 -11.82 11.13
C GLY A 197 -22.29 -12.04 9.74
N ASP A 198 -23.02 -12.73 8.88
CA ASP A 198 -22.61 -12.99 7.51
C ASP A 198 -22.80 -11.74 6.64
N ILE A 199 -21.70 -11.05 6.34
CA ILE A 199 -21.71 -9.84 5.50
C ILE A 199 -22.08 -10.14 4.04
N TYR A 200 -21.77 -11.33 3.53
CA TYR A 200 -22.12 -11.72 2.16
C TYR A 200 -23.63 -11.93 2.01
N ALA A 201 -24.27 -12.54 3.02
CA ALA A 201 -25.73 -12.63 3.04
C ALA A 201 -26.38 -11.25 3.11
N GLN A 202 -25.87 -10.34 3.93
CA GLN A 202 -26.35 -8.96 4.00
C GLN A 202 -26.19 -8.22 2.66
N ILE A 203 -25.05 -8.38 1.99
CA ILE A 203 -24.81 -7.76 0.67
C ILE A 203 -25.80 -8.31 -0.36
N LYS A 204 -26.04 -9.63 -0.41
CA LYS A 204 -27.02 -10.24 -1.32
C LYS A 204 -28.44 -9.70 -1.12
N GLU A 205 -28.83 -9.46 0.13
CA GLU A 205 -30.14 -8.87 0.45
C GLU A 205 -30.24 -7.41 -0.03
N LEU A 206 -29.19 -6.61 0.22
CA LEU A 206 -29.16 -5.18 -0.11
C LEU A 206 -28.93 -4.91 -1.61
N TYR A 207 -28.21 -5.80 -2.28
CA TYR A 207 -27.82 -5.68 -3.69
C TYR A 207 -28.13 -6.99 -4.43
N PRO A 208 -29.41 -7.28 -4.72
CA PRO A 208 -29.81 -8.56 -5.33
C PRO A 208 -29.27 -8.74 -6.75
N GLU A 209 -28.95 -7.65 -7.47
CA GLU A 209 -28.30 -7.70 -8.79
C GLU A 209 -26.76 -7.84 -8.72
N GLY A 210 -26.20 -7.88 -7.49
CA GLY A 210 -24.78 -7.98 -7.22
C GLY A 210 -24.05 -6.63 -7.21
N ILE A 211 -22.75 -6.69 -6.93
CA ILE A 211 -21.83 -5.56 -6.81
C ILE A 211 -20.97 -5.48 -8.09
N ASP A 212 -20.83 -4.29 -8.68
CA ASP A 212 -20.06 -4.11 -9.94
C ASP A 212 -18.56 -4.36 -9.76
N TYR A 213 -17.99 -3.94 -8.62
CA TYR A 213 -16.56 -4.05 -8.32
C TYR A 213 -16.33 -4.57 -6.90
N ILE A 214 -15.36 -5.46 -6.73
CA ILE A 214 -14.95 -5.95 -5.42
C ILE A 214 -13.43 -5.77 -5.28
N PHE A 215 -13.01 -5.19 -4.16
CA PHE A 215 -11.60 -5.10 -3.83
C PHE A 215 -11.30 -5.94 -2.59
N GLU A 216 -10.77 -7.15 -2.82
CA GLU A 216 -10.41 -8.12 -1.79
C GLU A 216 -9.02 -7.84 -1.22
N THR A 217 -8.97 -7.48 0.06
CA THR A 217 -7.73 -7.09 0.75
C THR A 217 -7.44 -7.92 2.00
N THR A 218 -8.25 -8.93 2.30
CA THR A 218 -8.24 -9.64 3.59
C THR A 218 -7.76 -11.08 3.51
N SER A 219 -8.41 -11.92 2.69
CA SER A 219 -8.11 -13.35 2.63
C SER A 219 -8.41 -13.97 1.28
N LYS A 220 -7.49 -14.81 0.79
CA LYS A 220 -7.75 -15.64 -0.40
C LYS A 220 -9.01 -16.50 -0.28
N ALA A 221 -9.39 -16.92 0.94
CA ALA A 221 -10.58 -17.72 1.17
C ALA A 221 -11.89 -16.98 0.83
N ASN A 222 -11.87 -15.64 0.84
CA ASN A 222 -13.05 -14.85 0.51
C ASN A 222 -13.30 -14.73 -1.00
N LEU A 223 -12.29 -14.97 -1.84
CA LEU A 223 -12.42 -14.79 -3.29
C LEU A 223 -13.58 -15.58 -3.91
N GLN A 224 -13.90 -16.75 -3.35
CA GLN A 224 -15.04 -17.53 -3.83
C GLN A 224 -16.37 -16.92 -3.38
N LEU A 225 -16.44 -16.40 -2.16
CA LEU A 225 -17.61 -15.67 -1.64
C LEU A 225 -17.83 -14.35 -2.38
N ASP A 226 -16.75 -13.70 -2.80
CA ASP A 226 -16.80 -12.48 -3.62
C ASP A 226 -17.48 -12.72 -4.97
N LEU A 227 -17.24 -13.87 -5.61
CA LEU A 227 -17.94 -14.25 -6.84
C LEU A 227 -19.45 -14.38 -6.63
N ASP A 228 -19.88 -14.85 -5.47
CA ASP A 228 -21.29 -15.08 -5.14
C ASP A 228 -22.09 -13.79 -4.99
N ILE A 229 -21.42 -12.66 -4.75
CA ILE A 229 -22.03 -11.33 -4.63
C ILE A 229 -21.70 -10.41 -5.81
N LEU A 230 -20.92 -10.89 -6.79
CA LEU A 230 -20.52 -10.12 -7.94
C LEU A 230 -21.64 -10.01 -8.98
N ALA A 231 -21.87 -8.82 -9.50
CA ALA A 231 -22.80 -8.59 -10.60
C ALA A 231 -22.30 -9.26 -11.88
N PHE A 232 -23.25 -9.52 -12.81
CA PHE A 232 -22.89 -10.00 -14.15
C PHE A 232 -21.97 -8.96 -14.85
N ASN A 233 -20.86 -9.42 -15.44
CA ASN A 233 -19.76 -8.59 -15.95
C ASN A 233 -19.04 -7.75 -14.89
N GLY A 234 -19.18 -8.06 -13.61
CA GLY A 234 -18.44 -7.39 -12.54
C GLY A 234 -16.97 -7.74 -12.52
N GLN A 235 -16.19 -7.04 -11.71
CA GLN A 235 -14.74 -7.21 -11.63
C GLN A 235 -14.25 -7.32 -10.19
N ILE A 236 -13.28 -8.21 -9.97
CA ILE A 236 -12.60 -8.39 -8.68
C ILE A 236 -11.14 -8.00 -8.83
N ALA A 237 -10.63 -7.14 -7.96
CA ALA A 237 -9.20 -6.95 -7.76
C ALA A 237 -8.78 -7.56 -6.42
N SER A 238 -7.62 -8.24 -6.38
CA SER A 238 -7.13 -8.94 -5.20
C SER A 238 -5.66 -8.65 -4.93
N ILE A 239 -5.33 -8.47 -3.63
CA ILE A 239 -3.95 -8.39 -3.12
C ILE A 239 -3.55 -9.62 -2.30
N VAL A 240 -4.46 -10.59 -2.16
CA VAL A 240 -4.28 -11.73 -1.25
C VAL A 240 -4.06 -13.06 -1.97
N GLY A 241 -4.09 -13.05 -3.29
CA GLY A 241 -3.82 -14.22 -4.12
C GLY A 241 -4.69 -14.28 -5.37
N ILE A 242 -4.61 -15.41 -6.05
CA ILE A 242 -5.30 -15.67 -7.31
C ILE A 242 -6.52 -16.53 -7.04
N LEU A 243 -7.64 -16.18 -7.70
CA LEU A 243 -8.89 -16.93 -7.66
C LEU A 243 -8.70 -18.34 -8.23
N ASP A 244 -9.31 -19.33 -7.58
CA ASP A 244 -9.41 -20.66 -8.14
C ASP A 244 -10.62 -20.74 -9.09
N THR A 245 -10.35 -21.00 -10.36
CA THR A 245 -11.37 -20.99 -11.41
C THR A 245 -11.84 -22.39 -11.82
N ARG A 246 -11.35 -23.47 -11.18
CA ARG A 246 -11.62 -24.86 -11.62
C ARG A 246 -13.11 -25.22 -11.59
N ASP A 247 -13.87 -24.67 -10.65
CA ASP A 247 -15.28 -24.96 -10.47
C ASP A 247 -16.20 -23.89 -11.08
N ILE A 248 -15.63 -22.92 -11.79
CA ILE A 248 -16.42 -21.85 -12.42
C ILE A 248 -16.96 -22.34 -13.76
N ARG A 249 -18.28 -22.28 -13.90
CA ARG A 249 -18.93 -22.63 -15.15
C ARG A 249 -18.66 -21.57 -16.23
N GLU A 250 -18.25 -21.99 -17.40
CA GLU A 250 -18.08 -21.11 -18.56
C GLU A 250 -19.38 -20.37 -18.90
N PHE A 251 -19.27 -19.13 -19.32
CA PHE A 251 -20.37 -18.24 -19.72
C PHE A 251 -21.40 -17.93 -18.61
N SER A 252 -21.06 -18.16 -17.34
CA SER A 252 -22.00 -17.98 -16.22
C SER A 252 -22.08 -16.56 -15.68
N SER A 253 -20.97 -15.79 -15.67
CA SER A 253 -20.92 -14.47 -15.02
C SER A 253 -20.16 -13.40 -15.78
N GLY A 254 -19.33 -13.78 -16.76
CA GLY A 254 -18.54 -12.84 -17.56
C GLY A 254 -17.55 -11.95 -16.75
N PHE A 255 -17.17 -12.40 -15.55
CA PHE A 255 -16.40 -11.59 -14.61
C PHE A 255 -14.97 -11.28 -15.09
N GLY A 256 -14.40 -10.18 -14.57
CA GLY A 256 -12.98 -9.87 -14.65
C GLY A 256 -12.27 -10.16 -13.32
N PHE A 257 -11.03 -10.70 -13.39
CA PHE A 257 -10.19 -10.87 -12.21
C PHE A 257 -8.83 -10.21 -12.42
N HIS A 258 -8.38 -9.44 -11.43
CA HIS A 258 -7.15 -8.66 -11.47
C HIS A 258 -6.28 -8.92 -10.23
N GLU A 259 -5.10 -9.47 -10.43
CA GLU A 259 -4.07 -9.49 -9.40
C GLU A 259 -3.42 -8.10 -9.29
N VAL A 260 -3.23 -7.62 -8.06
CA VAL A 260 -2.53 -6.39 -7.73
C VAL A 260 -1.23 -6.72 -7.02
N ALA A 261 -0.09 -6.35 -7.62
CA ALA A 261 1.23 -6.74 -7.14
C ALA A 261 2.28 -5.66 -7.44
N LEU A 262 2.35 -4.59 -6.61
CA LEU A 262 3.30 -3.49 -6.81
C LEU A 262 4.75 -3.97 -6.84
N GLY A 263 5.16 -4.75 -5.85
CA GLY A 263 6.50 -5.30 -5.73
C GLY A 263 6.89 -6.26 -6.87
N GLY A 264 5.90 -6.82 -7.58
CA GLY A 264 6.10 -7.64 -8.77
C GLY A 264 6.86 -6.91 -9.89
N ALA A 265 6.73 -5.59 -10.00
CA ALA A 265 7.47 -4.78 -10.97
C ALA A 265 8.99 -4.88 -10.79
N TYR A 266 9.45 -4.99 -9.54
CA TYR A 266 10.87 -5.17 -9.22
C TYR A 266 11.35 -6.59 -9.48
N LEU A 267 10.57 -7.58 -9.06
CA LEU A 267 10.89 -9.00 -9.25
C LEU A 267 10.93 -9.37 -10.74
N ALA A 268 10.01 -8.83 -11.53
CA ALA A 268 9.99 -8.98 -12.99
C ALA A 268 11.05 -8.13 -13.71
N LYS A 269 11.77 -7.25 -13.00
CA LYS A 269 12.72 -6.28 -13.57
C LYS A 269 12.11 -5.46 -14.71
N HIS A 270 10.80 -5.14 -14.63
CA HIS A 270 10.07 -4.47 -15.70
C HIS A 270 10.10 -2.96 -15.50
N GLY A 271 11.03 -2.28 -16.19
CA GLY A 271 11.25 -0.84 -16.09
C GLY A 271 9.99 0.02 -16.26
N PRO A 272 9.15 -0.20 -17.29
CA PRO A 272 7.90 0.56 -17.44
C PRO A 272 6.95 0.45 -16.24
N SER A 273 6.80 -0.74 -15.64
CA SER A 273 5.96 -0.89 -14.45
C SER A 273 6.57 -0.23 -13.21
N GLN A 274 7.90 -0.18 -13.10
CA GLN A 274 8.57 0.56 -12.03
C GLN A 274 8.36 2.07 -12.19
N ALA A 275 8.45 2.60 -13.42
CA ALA A 275 8.16 4.01 -13.70
C ALA A 275 6.67 4.36 -13.46
N ASP A 276 5.74 3.42 -13.71
CA ASP A 276 4.31 3.62 -13.41
C ASP A 276 4.03 3.73 -11.90
N LEU A 277 4.86 3.13 -11.02
CA LEU A 277 4.74 3.39 -9.58
C LEU A 277 4.91 4.88 -9.25
N ALA A 278 5.90 5.52 -9.84
CA ALA A 278 6.11 6.96 -9.68
C ALA A 278 4.98 7.78 -10.31
N GLN A 279 4.47 7.37 -11.47
CA GLN A 279 3.35 8.03 -12.13
C GLN A 279 2.07 7.94 -11.29
N MET A 280 1.73 6.75 -10.81
CA MET A 280 0.59 6.56 -9.89
C MET A 280 0.75 7.40 -8.62
N GLY A 281 1.98 7.54 -8.09
CA GLY A 281 2.27 8.39 -6.93
C GLY A 281 1.92 9.86 -7.18
N ARG A 282 2.33 10.41 -8.33
CA ARG A 282 1.99 11.79 -8.73
C ARG A 282 0.48 11.98 -8.86
N GLU A 283 -0.18 11.09 -9.58
CA GLU A 283 -1.64 11.14 -9.81
C GLU A 283 -2.42 11.02 -8.48
N LEU A 284 -1.99 10.15 -7.57
CA LEU A 284 -2.62 10.03 -6.26
C LEU A 284 -2.41 11.27 -5.39
N VAL A 285 -1.23 11.89 -5.42
CA VAL A 285 -0.97 13.16 -4.74
C VAL A 285 -1.91 14.26 -5.26
N GLU A 286 -2.06 14.39 -6.58
CA GLU A 286 -2.97 15.34 -7.20
C GLU A 286 -4.42 15.09 -6.78
N LEU A 287 -4.88 13.84 -6.78
CA LEU A 287 -6.21 13.46 -6.32
C LEU A 287 -6.42 13.89 -4.86
N LEU A 288 -5.48 13.60 -3.96
CA LEU A 288 -5.60 13.93 -2.54
C LEU A 288 -5.61 15.44 -2.28
N LEU A 289 -4.89 16.22 -3.08
CA LEU A 289 -4.94 17.69 -3.01
C LEU A 289 -6.32 18.25 -3.37
N VAL A 290 -7.03 17.60 -4.31
CA VAL A 290 -8.39 17.99 -4.71
C VAL A 290 -9.41 17.57 -3.65
N VAL A 291 -9.39 16.31 -3.22
CA VAL A 291 -10.41 15.79 -2.29
C VAL A 291 -10.20 16.23 -0.84
N LYS A 292 -8.98 16.62 -0.47
CA LYS A 292 -8.59 17.07 0.88
C LYS A 292 -8.95 16.07 1.97
N MET A 293 -8.83 14.79 1.66
CA MET A 293 -9.05 13.68 2.56
C MET A 293 -7.79 12.82 2.67
N ALA A 294 -7.56 12.24 3.84
CA ALA A 294 -6.42 11.38 4.10
C ALA A 294 -6.81 10.29 5.12
N PRO A 295 -6.17 9.12 5.09
CA PRO A 295 -6.33 8.13 6.16
C PRO A 295 -5.77 8.67 7.48
N GLN A 296 -6.25 8.12 8.59
CA GLN A 296 -5.64 8.34 9.90
C GLN A 296 -4.18 7.89 9.88
N LEU A 297 -3.29 8.70 10.46
CA LEU A 297 -1.88 8.41 10.61
C LEU A 297 -1.56 8.21 12.09
N ASN A 298 -0.94 7.07 12.43
CA ASN A 298 -0.51 6.72 13.77
C ASN A 298 1.02 6.82 13.80
N GLU A 299 1.54 7.91 14.36
CA GLU A 299 2.97 8.24 14.35
C GLU A 299 3.69 7.63 15.55
N TYR A 300 4.86 7.04 15.29
CA TYR A 300 5.80 6.53 16.29
C TYR A 300 7.18 7.16 16.07
N ALA A 301 7.94 7.33 17.13
CA ALA A 301 9.36 7.67 17.01
C ALA A 301 10.14 6.51 16.38
N PHE A 302 11.24 6.79 15.69
CA PHE A 302 12.06 5.75 15.06
C PHE A 302 12.53 4.69 16.07
N ALA A 303 12.97 5.12 17.25
CA ALA A 303 13.38 4.21 18.32
C ALA A 303 12.26 3.28 18.83
N ASP A 304 10.98 3.64 18.58
CA ASP A 304 9.82 2.83 18.96
C ASP A 304 9.37 1.84 17.86
N TYR A 305 10.23 1.55 16.88
CA TYR A 305 9.92 0.65 15.76
C TYR A 305 9.32 -0.69 16.21
N ALA A 306 9.81 -1.29 17.29
CA ALA A 306 9.28 -2.55 17.80
C ALA A 306 7.81 -2.43 18.25
N LYS A 307 7.45 -1.32 18.93
CA LYS A 307 6.05 -1.03 19.31
C LYS A 307 5.18 -0.80 18.07
N ALA A 308 5.71 -0.10 17.06
CA ALA A 308 5.01 0.15 15.80
C ALA A 308 4.71 -1.16 15.05
N PHE A 309 5.68 -2.09 14.98
CA PHE A 309 5.45 -3.42 14.40
C PHE A 309 4.44 -4.25 15.20
N ALA A 310 4.51 -4.22 16.54
CA ALA A 310 3.54 -4.90 17.38
C ALA A 310 2.10 -4.35 17.18
N ALA A 311 1.97 -3.02 17.07
CA ALA A 311 0.69 -2.39 16.76
C ALA A 311 0.15 -2.79 15.37
N LEU A 312 1.03 -2.89 14.36
CA LEU A 312 0.68 -3.36 13.03
C LEU A 312 0.16 -4.81 13.04
N GLN A 313 0.89 -5.72 13.71
CA GLN A 313 0.52 -7.14 13.80
C GLN A 313 -0.80 -7.37 14.54
N SER A 314 -1.07 -6.58 15.58
CA SER A 314 -2.31 -6.68 16.35
C SER A 314 -3.54 -6.19 15.59
N SER A 315 -3.37 -5.47 14.47
CA SER A 315 -4.46 -4.81 13.72
C SER A 315 -5.36 -3.94 14.62
N ALA A 316 -4.78 -3.40 15.69
CA ALA A 316 -5.53 -2.65 16.70
C ALA A 316 -5.88 -1.22 16.25
N GLN A 317 -5.13 -0.66 15.32
CA GLN A 317 -5.26 0.72 14.87
C GLN A 317 -5.85 0.82 13.46
N ALA A 318 -6.69 1.84 13.26
CA ALA A 318 -7.19 2.20 11.94
C ALA A 318 -6.16 3.07 11.19
N GLY A 319 -6.22 3.07 9.87
CA GLY A 319 -5.35 3.87 9.01
C GLY A 319 -3.94 3.30 8.84
N LYS A 320 -2.94 4.16 8.86
CA LYS A 320 -1.53 3.83 8.58
C LYS A 320 -0.64 4.08 9.80
N ILE A 321 0.34 3.21 9.98
CA ILE A 321 1.41 3.40 10.97
C ILE A 321 2.61 4.01 10.26
N ILE A 322 3.11 5.12 10.79
CA ILE A 322 4.29 5.82 10.28
C ILE A 322 5.35 5.95 11.38
N LEU A 323 6.60 5.94 10.96
CA LEU A 323 7.76 6.19 11.81
C LEU A 323 8.39 7.52 11.43
N LYS A 324 8.56 8.41 12.40
CA LYS A 324 9.36 9.62 12.23
C LYS A 324 10.83 9.24 12.34
N ILE A 325 11.56 9.34 11.24
CA ILE A 325 12.97 8.93 11.13
C ILE A 325 13.90 10.09 11.52
N SER A 326 13.68 11.30 10.97
CA SER A 326 14.51 12.48 11.25
C SER A 326 13.69 13.78 11.38
#